data_d92b249036f8873b5e938ad54eecf027
#
_entry.id   d92b249036f8873b5e938ad54eecf027
#
_cell.length_a   1.000
_cell.length_b   1.000
_cell.length_c   1.000
_cell.angle_alpha   90.00
_cell.angle_beta   90.00
_cell.angle_gamma   90.00
#
_symmetry.space_group_name_H-M   'P 1'
#
loop_
_entity.id
_entity.type
_entity.pdbx_description
1 polymer ?
#
loop_
_entity_poly.entity_id
_entity_poly.type
_entity_poly.pdbx_seq_one_letter_code
_entity_poly.pdbx_strand_id
1 'polypeptide(L)'
;MKKKITLLLLFLIVLLAPLTVYSQERNIPDALKSGIQAFGRAEYEQALLHFRDIILDSDLRGYYGDAYFWIGRSHLAQERIDKAAQNIDYFIANYQDHPKYPDGLYQKGRILFLQKEYEKAIRQLYSYVDTYPSHEYNANALFWIGESFYALGHFDKAEKLYASVIRDYPRSYKVEAATYRKSLIELKQREQDLLQLLKISHEEYLKALEDFQQRERTYEQAISSYQRKLSAATSDNDNELINQLNSEIAEKESEIRRLQQRLSEEQQRVSELQRQLASAGESPASEAPPVSTGTAGKDDVRELLELKNRALSLKLFYIEWLQKNEESNS
;
A
#
# COMPACT_ATOMS: atom_id res chain seq x y z
N MET A 1 52.95 56.29 39.35
CA MET A 1 52.02 56.01 38.20
C MET A 1 52.56 54.92 37.25
N LYS A 2 53.85 54.89 36.91
CA LYS A 2 54.44 53.90 35.98
C LYS A 2 54.26 52.42 36.36
N LYS A 3 54.39 52.08 37.66
CA LYS A 3 54.27 50.68 38.21
C LYS A 3 52.80 50.12 38.08
N LYS A 4 51.78 50.98 38.16
CA LYS A 4 50.38 50.54 38.03
C LYS A 4 49.99 50.25 36.56
N ILE A 5 50.61 50.99 35.65
CA ILE A 5 50.38 50.80 34.18
C ILE A 5 51.03 49.51 33.71
N THR A 6 52.24 49.16 34.22
CA THR A 6 52.91 47.91 33.87
C THR A 6 52.18 46.68 34.39
N LEU A 7 51.56 46.77 35.57
CA LEU A 7 50.75 45.66 36.13
C LEU A 7 49.44 45.47 35.37
N LEU A 8 48.83 46.55 34.88
CA LEU A 8 47.61 46.52 34.06
C LEU A 8 47.88 45.96 32.67
N LEU A 9 49.05 46.27 32.09
CA LEU A 9 49.48 45.71 30.79
C LEU A 9 49.81 44.21 30.90
N LEU A 10 50.40 43.73 31.99
CA LEU A 10 50.64 42.30 32.24
C LEU A 10 49.35 41.53 32.44
N PHE A 11 48.33 42.11 33.08
CA PHE A 11 47.03 41.51 33.26
C PHE A 11 46.24 41.41 31.94
N LEU A 12 46.38 42.39 31.04
CA LEU A 12 45.77 42.42 29.72
C LEU A 12 46.39 41.39 28.77
N ILE A 13 47.69 41.08 28.90
CA ILE A 13 48.37 40.06 28.07
C ILE A 13 47.96 38.67 28.49
N VAL A 14 47.64 38.41 29.77
CA VAL A 14 47.10 37.10 30.24
C VAL A 14 45.68 36.88 29.77
N LEU A 15 44.88 37.94 29.57
CA LEU A 15 43.49 37.85 29.06
C LEU A 15 43.43 37.65 27.56
N LEU A 16 44.49 37.92 26.81
CA LEU A 16 44.63 37.76 25.36
C LEU A 16 45.38 36.49 24.95
N ALA A 17 45.67 35.60 25.90
CA ALA A 17 46.12 34.25 25.53
C ALA A 17 45.02 33.59 24.67
N PRO A 18 45.30 33.26 23.39
CA PRO A 18 44.34 32.57 22.61
C PRO A 18 44.01 31.29 23.35
N LEU A 19 42.73 31.12 23.72
CA LEU A 19 42.17 29.83 24.00
C LEU A 19 42.30 29.03 22.69
N THR A 20 43.51 28.52 22.44
CA THR A 20 43.67 27.42 21.50
C THR A 20 42.90 26.28 22.12
N VAL A 21 41.60 26.22 21.77
CA VAL A 21 40.85 25.00 21.88
C VAL A 21 41.60 24.03 20.98
N TYR A 22 42.48 23.25 21.63
CA TYR A 22 43.06 22.07 21.02
C TYR A 22 41.87 21.17 20.72
N SER A 23 41.29 21.32 19.52
CA SER A 23 40.48 20.29 18.95
C SER A 23 41.47 19.15 18.74
N GLN A 24 41.57 18.26 19.72
CA GLN A 24 42.25 17.00 19.57
C GLN A 24 41.50 16.32 18.46
N GLU A 25 42.02 16.40 17.22
CA GLU A 25 41.59 15.53 16.14
C GLU A 25 41.68 14.11 16.71
N ARG A 26 40.52 13.55 17.09
CA ARG A 26 40.46 12.14 17.51
C ARG A 26 40.95 11.35 16.32
N ASN A 27 42.19 10.88 16.44
CA ASN A 27 42.78 10.07 15.37
C ASN A 27 41.96 8.79 15.29
N ILE A 28 41.01 8.77 14.32
CA ILE A 28 40.06 7.66 14.15
C ILE A 28 40.89 6.40 13.92
N PRO A 29 40.68 5.32 14.69
CA PRO A 29 41.42 4.06 14.53
C PRO A 29 41.34 3.54 13.09
N ASP A 30 42.44 3.00 12.58
CA ASP A 30 42.49 2.45 11.20
C ASP A 30 41.51 1.31 11.03
N ALA A 31 41.26 0.51 12.06
CA ALA A 31 40.21 -0.52 12.04
C ALA A 31 38.81 0.06 11.81
N LEU A 32 38.48 1.22 12.42
CA LEU A 32 37.17 1.86 12.21
C LEU A 32 37.06 2.42 10.79
N LYS A 33 38.11 3.07 10.27
CA LYS A 33 38.15 3.57 8.89
C LYS A 33 37.99 2.44 7.88
N SER A 34 38.79 1.37 8.03
CA SER A 34 38.75 0.20 7.16
C SER A 34 37.40 -0.50 7.20
N GLY A 35 36.80 -0.63 8.39
CA GLY A 35 35.48 -1.21 8.55
C GLY A 35 34.39 -0.40 7.83
N ILE A 36 34.41 0.94 7.95
CA ILE A 36 33.44 1.83 7.27
C ILE A 36 33.66 1.78 5.74
N GLN A 37 34.90 1.72 5.26
CA GLN A 37 35.20 1.58 3.83
C GLN A 37 34.72 0.25 3.28
N ALA A 38 34.98 -0.86 3.98
CA ALA A 38 34.50 -2.19 3.61
C ALA A 38 32.95 -2.23 3.56
N PHE A 39 32.29 -1.62 4.56
CA PHE A 39 30.83 -1.48 4.56
C PHE A 39 30.33 -0.70 3.34
N GLY A 40 30.98 0.41 2.98
CA GLY A 40 30.64 1.21 1.80
C GLY A 40 30.78 0.46 0.48
N ARG A 41 31.69 -0.53 0.43
CA ARG A 41 31.87 -1.43 -0.72
C ARG A 41 30.96 -2.68 -0.70
N ALA A 42 30.04 -2.75 0.26
CA ALA A 42 29.19 -3.91 0.54
C ALA A 42 29.97 -5.21 0.93
N GLU A 43 31.23 -5.08 1.36
CA GLU A 43 32.08 -6.15 1.87
C GLU A 43 31.78 -6.38 3.37
N TYR A 44 30.54 -6.76 3.69
CA TYR A 44 30.03 -6.73 5.07
C TYR A 44 30.77 -7.70 6.02
N GLU A 45 31.25 -8.85 5.53
CA GLU A 45 32.03 -9.77 6.37
C GLU A 45 33.38 -9.17 6.75
N GLN A 46 34.04 -8.48 5.82
CA GLN A 46 35.29 -7.76 6.12
C GLN A 46 35.04 -6.61 7.10
N ALA A 47 33.97 -5.85 6.89
CA ALA A 47 33.54 -4.80 7.81
C ALA A 47 33.35 -5.34 9.24
N LEU A 48 32.68 -6.48 9.38
CA LEU A 48 32.46 -7.14 10.67
C LEU A 48 33.76 -7.55 11.34
N LEU A 49 34.78 -8.02 10.61
CA LEU A 49 36.09 -8.34 11.18
C LEU A 49 36.73 -7.08 11.78
N HIS A 50 36.82 -6.00 11.01
CA HIS A 50 37.42 -4.74 11.47
C HIS A 50 36.70 -4.14 12.70
N PHE A 51 35.36 -4.19 12.72
CA PHE A 51 34.62 -3.68 13.89
C PHE A 51 34.75 -4.58 15.11
N ARG A 52 34.91 -5.90 14.95
CA ARG A 52 35.20 -6.83 16.05
C ARG A 52 36.58 -6.60 16.62
N ASP A 53 37.58 -6.31 15.81
CA ASP A 53 38.91 -5.98 16.29
C ASP A 53 38.90 -4.79 17.29
N ILE A 54 38.03 -3.79 17.01
CA ILE A 54 37.84 -2.66 17.93
C ILE A 54 37.27 -3.13 19.26
N ILE A 55 36.28 -4.02 19.29
CA ILE A 55 35.66 -4.48 20.56
C ILE A 55 36.60 -5.35 21.36
N LEU A 56 37.53 -6.04 20.72
CA LEU A 56 38.50 -6.91 21.36
C LEU A 56 39.72 -6.14 21.93
N ASP A 57 39.95 -4.91 21.48
CA ASP A 57 41.02 -4.04 21.90
C ASP A 57 40.55 -3.08 23.01
N SER A 58 41.08 -3.29 24.23
CA SER A 58 40.77 -2.45 25.40
C SER A 58 41.20 -0.98 25.23
N ASP A 59 42.20 -0.71 24.43
CA ASP A 59 42.70 0.65 24.18
C ASP A 59 41.75 1.45 23.27
N LEU A 60 40.91 0.74 22.51
CA LEU A 60 39.89 1.30 21.61
C LEU A 60 38.49 1.43 22.26
N ARG A 61 38.39 1.32 23.59
CA ARG A 61 37.11 1.38 24.32
C ARG A 61 36.25 2.60 23.99
N GLY A 62 36.90 3.75 23.66
CA GLY A 62 36.18 4.96 23.22
C GLY A 62 35.43 4.85 21.91
N TYR A 63 35.67 3.80 21.10
CA TYR A 63 35.05 3.52 19.79
C TYR A 63 34.14 2.31 19.81
N TYR A 64 33.89 1.71 20.98
CA TYR A 64 32.97 0.55 21.08
C TYR A 64 31.55 0.88 20.60
N GLY A 65 31.06 2.10 20.89
CA GLY A 65 29.76 2.57 20.42
C GLY A 65 29.69 2.57 18.89
N ASP A 66 30.71 3.13 18.22
CA ASP A 66 30.79 3.06 16.76
C ASP A 66 30.82 1.62 16.26
N ALA A 67 31.63 0.75 16.87
CA ALA A 67 31.75 -0.65 16.47
C ALA A 67 30.42 -1.40 16.59
N TYR A 68 29.71 -1.33 17.71
CA TYR A 68 28.40 -1.99 17.88
C TYR A 68 27.35 -1.47 16.89
N PHE A 69 27.31 -0.14 16.67
CA PHE A 69 26.42 0.45 15.68
C PHE A 69 26.67 -0.10 14.27
N TRP A 70 27.94 -0.11 13.84
CA TRP A 70 28.30 -0.59 12.50
C TRP A 70 28.19 -2.11 12.35
N ILE A 71 28.45 -2.90 13.40
CA ILE A 71 28.17 -4.35 13.40
C ILE A 71 26.68 -4.60 13.21
N GLY A 72 25.83 -3.88 13.95
CA GLY A 72 24.38 -3.96 13.80
C GLY A 72 23.93 -3.65 12.37
N ARG A 73 24.45 -2.57 11.79
CA ARG A 73 24.17 -2.19 10.39
C ARG A 73 24.69 -3.21 9.38
N SER A 74 25.88 -3.79 9.62
CA SER A 74 26.44 -4.83 8.72
C SER A 74 25.59 -6.10 8.72
N HIS A 75 25.12 -6.53 9.90
CA HIS A 75 24.18 -7.64 10.00
C HIS A 75 22.84 -7.33 9.34
N LEU A 76 22.33 -6.10 9.48
CA LEU A 76 21.09 -5.68 8.83
C LEU A 76 21.21 -5.69 7.30
N ALA A 77 22.35 -5.28 6.75
CA ALA A 77 22.63 -5.30 5.32
C ALA A 77 22.75 -6.74 4.76
N GLN A 78 23.09 -7.70 5.62
CA GLN A 78 23.12 -9.13 5.29
C GLN A 78 21.81 -9.86 5.63
N GLU A 79 20.75 -9.14 5.94
CA GLU A 79 19.44 -9.69 6.33
C GLU A 79 19.49 -10.59 7.58
N ARG A 80 20.55 -10.50 8.38
CA ARG A 80 20.72 -11.23 9.66
C ARG A 80 20.02 -10.46 10.78
N ILE A 81 18.70 -10.41 10.73
CA ILE A 81 17.87 -9.48 11.53
C ILE A 81 18.08 -9.64 13.04
N ASP A 82 18.14 -10.87 13.55
CA ASP A 82 18.33 -11.11 15.00
C ASP A 82 19.67 -10.61 15.51
N LYS A 83 20.76 -10.81 14.73
CA LYS A 83 22.08 -10.29 15.09
C LYS A 83 22.12 -8.77 14.99
N ALA A 84 21.45 -8.19 14.00
CA ALA A 84 21.31 -6.75 13.90
C ALA A 84 20.57 -6.18 15.12
N ALA A 85 19.45 -6.80 15.52
CA ALA A 85 18.69 -6.41 16.69
C ALA A 85 19.55 -6.42 17.95
N GLN A 86 20.27 -7.51 18.24
CA GLN A 86 21.12 -7.64 19.41
C GLN A 86 22.17 -6.52 19.52
N ASN A 87 22.83 -6.20 18.41
CA ASN A 87 23.89 -5.18 18.41
C ASN A 87 23.34 -3.76 18.48
N ILE A 88 22.24 -3.47 17.78
CA ILE A 88 21.58 -2.15 17.86
C ILE A 88 20.96 -1.94 19.24
N ASP A 89 20.34 -2.94 19.84
CA ASP A 89 19.78 -2.86 21.19
C ASP A 89 20.87 -2.63 22.24
N TYR A 90 21.99 -3.35 22.12
CA TYR A 90 23.14 -3.11 22.98
C TYR A 90 23.70 -1.69 22.82
N PHE A 91 23.82 -1.20 21.59
CA PHE A 91 24.25 0.16 21.32
C PHE A 91 23.31 1.20 21.95
N ILE A 92 22.00 1.08 21.76
CA ILE A 92 21.01 2.02 22.33
C ILE A 92 21.03 1.99 23.86
N ALA A 93 21.20 0.82 24.46
CA ALA A 93 21.19 0.67 25.91
C ALA A 93 22.43 1.30 26.58
N ASN A 94 23.60 1.23 25.94
CA ASN A 94 24.88 1.55 26.57
C ASN A 94 25.54 2.84 26.04
N TYR A 95 25.09 3.43 24.95
CA TYR A 95 25.74 4.56 24.27
C TYR A 95 24.77 5.69 23.96
N GLN A 96 24.00 6.16 24.95
CA GLN A 96 22.94 7.16 24.75
C GLN A 96 23.49 8.54 24.35
N ASP A 97 24.71 8.88 24.79
CA ASP A 97 25.39 10.14 24.47
C ASP A 97 26.17 10.08 23.13
N HIS A 98 26.10 8.96 22.42
CA HIS A 98 26.83 8.78 21.17
C HIS A 98 26.20 9.59 20.03
N PRO A 99 27.01 10.26 19.17
CA PRO A 99 26.48 11.06 18.06
C PRO A 99 25.53 10.30 17.12
N LYS A 100 25.70 8.97 16.99
CA LYS A 100 24.85 8.09 16.17
C LYS A 100 23.66 7.48 16.95
N TYR A 101 23.40 7.98 18.16
CA TYR A 101 22.27 7.46 18.94
C TYR A 101 20.94 7.62 18.23
N PRO A 102 20.62 8.77 17.59
CA PRO A 102 19.40 8.92 16.77
C PRO A 102 19.35 7.91 15.63
N ASP A 103 20.48 7.66 14.96
CA ASP A 103 20.58 6.66 13.90
C ASP A 103 20.24 5.25 14.43
N GLY A 104 20.74 4.91 15.63
CA GLY A 104 20.45 3.65 16.29
C GLY A 104 18.95 3.46 16.56
N LEU A 105 18.27 4.50 17.07
CA LEU A 105 16.82 4.50 17.30
C LEU A 105 16.02 4.29 16.02
N TYR A 106 16.42 4.94 14.91
CA TYR A 106 15.84 4.71 13.61
C TYR A 106 16.05 3.27 13.13
N GLN A 107 17.29 2.73 13.25
CA GLN A 107 17.57 1.34 12.86
C GLN A 107 16.75 0.35 13.69
N LYS A 108 16.54 0.61 14.99
CA LYS A 108 15.65 -0.19 15.83
C LYS A 108 14.23 -0.27 15.27
N GLY A 109 13.67 0.87 14.87
CA GLY A 109 12.35 0.91 14.26
C GLY A 109 12.27 0.10 12.94
N ARG A 110 13.30 0.23 12.09
CA ARG A 110 13.42 -0.55 10.86
C ARG A 110 13.56 -2.06 11.13
N ILE A 111 14.34 -2.45 12.13
CA ILE A 111 14.49 -3.85 12.55
C ILE A 111 13.16 -4.41 13.02
N LEU A 112 12.41 -3.70 13.86
CA LEU A 112 11.08 -4.12 14.30
C LEU A 112 10.12 -4.35 13.12
N PHE A 113 10.16 -3.49 12.10
CA PHE A 113 9.39 -3.71 10.87
C PHE A 113 9.78 -5.03 10.18
N LEU A 114 11.09 -5.30 10.02
CA LEU A 114 11.58 -6.52 9.39
C LEU A 114 11.25 -7.79 10.20
N GLN A 115 11.13 -7.66 11.53
CA GLN A 115 10.65 -8.70 12.43
C GLN A 115 9.12 -8.87 12.39
N LYS A 116 8.42 -8.08 11.55
CA LYS A 116 6.95 -8.03 11.44
C LYS A 116 6.26 -7.54 12.73
N GLU A 117 6.99 -6.91 13.63
CA GLU A 117 6.46 -6.28 14.85
C GLU A 117 5.96 -4.84 14.53
N TYR A 118 4.98 -4.75 13.63
CA TYR A 118 4.57 -3.49 13.00
C TYR A 118 4.12 -2.41 14.00
N GLU A 119 3.34 -2.77 15.03
CA GLU A 119 2.89 -1.80 16.04
C GLU A 119 4.05 -1.26 16.90
N LYS A 120 5.05 -2.10 17.18
CA LYS A 120 6.25 -1.65 17.88
C LYS A 120 7.10 -0.76 16.98
N ALA A 121 7.25 -1.11 15.69
CA ALA A 121 7.94 -0.29 14.69
C ALA A 121 7.32 1.10 14.58
N ILE A 122 5.98 1.18 14.48
CA ILE A 122 5.23 2.44 14.44
C ILE A 122 5.55 3.30 15.67
N ARG A 123 5.41 2.74 16.88
CA ARG A 123 5.70 3.50 18.12
C ARG A 123 7.14 3.99 18.18
N GLN A 124 8.08 3.12 17.86
CA GLN A 124 9.52 3.43 17.88
C GLN A 124 9.87 4.55 16.89
N LEU A 125 9.37 4.47 15.67
CA LEU A 125 9.67 5.43 14.61
C LEU A 125 8.95 6.77 14.83
N TYR A 126 7.71 6.77 15.36
CA TYR A 126 7.05 8.02 15.74
C TYR A 126 7.79 8.74 16.88
N SER A 127 8.18 8.00 17.93
CA SER A 127 8.99 8.57 19.00
C SER A 127 10.30 9.16 18.49
N TYR A 128 10.94 8.48 17.52
CA TYR A 128 12.14 8.98 16.87
C TYR A 128 11.89 10.30 16.10
N VAL A 129 10.86 10.37 15.26
CA VAL A 129 10.54 11.57 14.47
C VAL A 129 10.17 12.75 15.38
N ASP A 130 9.45 12.50 16.46
CA ASP A 130 9.06 13.51 17.43
C ASP A 130 10.27 14.07 18.20
N THR A 131 11.19 13.18 18.61
CA THR A 131 12.38 13.57 19.36
C THR A 131 13.44 14.26 18.49
N TYR A 132 13.55 13.87 17.22
CA TYR A 132 14.56 14.36 16.27
C TYR A 132 13.94 14.93 14.99
N PRO A 133 13.15 16.01 15.03
CA PRO A 133 12.33 16.49 13.92
C PRO A 133 13.12 16.96 12.68
N SER A 134 14.42 17.25 12.84
CA SER A 134 15.30 17.70 11.73
C SER A 134 16.33 16.65 11.30
N HIS A 135 16.19 15.40 11.76
CA HIS A 135 17.18 14.38 11.44
C HIS A 135 17.02 13.87 10.00
N GLU A 136 18.13 13.51 9.37
CA GLU A 136 18.18 13.09 7.94
C GLU A 136 17.32 11.85 7.63
N TYR A 137 17.08 10.97 8.62
CA TYR A 137 16.27 9.75 8.42
C TYR A 137 14.77 9.95 8.65
N ASN A 138 14.27 11.17 8.85
CA ASN A 138 12.85 11.39 9.10
C ASN A 138 11.96 10.96 7.93
N ALA A 139 12.36 11.26 6.70
CA ALA A 139 11.65 10.76 5.52
C ALA A 139 11.59 9.22 5.47
N ASN A 140 12.71 8.59 5.84
CA ASN A 140 12.79 7.13 5.89
C ASN A 140 11.93 6.56 7.01
N ALA A 141 11.92 7.21 8.18
CA ALA A 141 11.11 6.79 9.32
C ALA A 141 9.63 6.88 9.00
N LEU A 142 9.16 8.00 8.41
CA LEU A 142 7.78 8.16 7.96
C LEU A 142 7.39 7.12 6.91
N PHE A 143 8.29 6.82 5.97
CA PHE A 143 8.07 5.76 4.99
C PHE A 143 7.88 4.40 5.66
N TRP A 144 8.74 4.01 6.62
CA TRP A 144 8.62 2.72 7.32
C TRP A 144 7.41 2.65 8.25
N ILE A 145 6.97 3.79 8.81
CA ILE A 145 5.67 3.86 9.52
C ILE A 145 4.53 3.59 8.53
N GLY A 146 4.60 4.19 7.33
CA GLY A 146 3.65 3.94 6.25
C GLY A 146 3.60 2.47 5.85
N GLU A 147 4.76 1.85 5.63
CA GLU A 147 4.87 0.41 5.33
C GLU A 147 4.28 -0.46 6.45
N SER A 148 4.50 -0.07 7.72
CA SER A 148 3.91 -0.78 8.87
C SER A 148 2.39 -0.69 8.89
N PHE A 149 1.81 0.49 8.64
CA PHE A 149 0.36 0.64 8.51
C PHE A 149 -0.20 -0.10 7.30
N TYR A 150 0.53 -0.09 6.18
CA TYR A 150 0.15 -0.85 4.99
C TYR A 150 0.09 -2.36 5.28
N ALA A 151 1.11 -2.90 5.96
CA ALA A 151 1.16 -4.31 6.37
C ALA A 151 0.03 -4.70 7.33
N LEU A 152 -0.43 -3.76 8.17
CA LEU A 152 -1.58 -3.94 9.07
C LEU A 152 -2.95 -3.72 8.37
N GLY A 153 -2.97 -3.41 7.06
CA GLY A 153 -4.19 -3.14 6.32
C GLY A 153 -4.80 -1.74 6.54
N HIS A 154 -4.10 -0.85 7.25
CA HIS A 154 -4.55 0.53 7.49
C HIS A 154 -4.14 1.45 6.33
N PHE A 155 -4.71 1.23 5.14
CA PHE A 155 -4.32 1.89 3.90
C PHE A 155 -4.45 3.41 3.94
N ASP A 156 -5.51 3.95 4.53
CA ASP A 156 -5.72 5.41 4.67
C ASP A 156 -4.61 6.09 5.49
N LYS A 157 -4.11 5.40 6.54
CA LYS A 157 -3.01 5.92 7.36
C LYS A 157 -1.68 5.84 6.60
N ALA A 158 -1.46 4.74 5.90
CA ALA A 158 -0.27 4.54 5.07
C ALA A 158 -0.20 5.60 3.97
N GLU A 159 -1.29 5.85 3.25
CA GLU A 159 -1.38 6.86 2.19
C GLU A 159 -1.00 8.26 2.68
N LYS A 160 -1.55 8.66 3.84
CA LYS A 160 -1.23 9.98 4.45
C LYS A 160 0.26 10.12 4.75
N LEU A 161 0.91 9.05 5.20
CA LEU A 161 2.35 9.06 5.50
C LEU A 161 3.19 9.11 4.22
N TYR A 162 2.83 8.35 3.18
CA TYR A 162 3.50 8.45 1.89
C TYR A 162 3.33 9.85 1.27
N ALA A 163 2.12 10.42 1.36
CA ALA A 163 1.88 11.80 0.93
C ALA A 163 2.73 12.81 1.70
N SER A 164 2.93 12.62 3.03
CA SER A 164 3.83 13.47 3.81
C SER A 164 5.29 13.32 3.38
N VAL A 165 5.76 12.10 3.08
CA VAL A 165 7.13 11.90 2.54
C VAL A 165 7.31 12.67 1.22
N ILE A 166 6.36 12.58 0.30
CA ILE A 166 6.40 13.24 -1.01
C ILE A 166 6.38 14.77 -0.87
N ARG A 167 5.50 15.30 -0.01
CA ARG A 167 5.29 16.74 0.15
C ARG A 167 6.40 17.41 0.96
N ASP A 168 6.75 16.81 2.12
CA ASP A 168 7.61 17.45 3.11
C ASP A 168 9.10 17.15 2.90
N TYR A 169 9.41 16.06 2.16
CA TYR A 169 10.78 15.63 1.88
C TYR A 169 11.03 15.37 0.38
N PRO A 170 10.79 16.34 -0.52
CA PRO A 170 10.80 16.14 -1.98
C PRO A 170 12.17 15.71 -2.54
N ARG A 171 13.25 15.89 -1.78
CA ARG A 171 14.60 15.47 -2.17
C ARG A 171 15.02 14.11 -1.60
N SER A 172 14.15 13.45 -0.85
CA SER A 172 14.44 12.14 -0.28
C SER A 172 14.40 11.07 -1.36
N TYR A 173 15.34 10.12 -1.30
CA TYR A 173 15.32 8.92 -2.15
C TYR A 173 14.10 8.01 -1.87
N LYS A 174 13.31 8.29 -0.83
CA LYS A 174 12.06 7.59 -0.51
C LYS A 174 10.84 8.12 -1.28
N VAL A 175 10.95 9.26 -1.96
CA VAL A 175 9.83 9.86 -2.69
C VAL A 175 9.29 8.93 -3.76
N GLU A 176 10.16 8.32 -4.56
CA GLU A 176 9.75 7.38 -5.61
C GLU A 176 9.01 6.17 -5.04
N ALA A 177 9.58 5.54 -4.00
CA ALA A 177 8.94 4.42 -3.33
C ALA A 177 7.59 4.81 -2.68
N ALA A 178 7.50 5.98 -2.06
CA ALA A 178 6.27 6.49 -1.47
C ALA A 178 5.19 6.77 -2.53
N THR A 179 5.59 7.34 -3.69
CA THR A 179 4.69 7.58 -4.82
C THR A 179 4.14 6.26 -5.36
N TYR A 180 5.00 5.28 -5.57
CA TYR A 180 4.58 3.95 -6.00
C TYR A 180 3.59 3.30 -5.03
N ARG A 181 3.89 3.31 -3.73
CA ARG A 181 2.99 2.76 -2.68
C ARG A 181 1.64 3.46 -2.65
N LYS A 182 1.64 4.79 -2.76
CA LYS A 182 0.40 5.58 -2.83
C LYS A 182 -0.44 5.17 -4.03
N SER A 183 0.15 5.06 -5.22
CA SER A 183 -0.56 4.63 -6.43
C SER A 183 -1.12 3.21 -6.32
N LEU A 184 -0.42 2.29 -5.63
CA LEU A 184 -0.96 0.94 -5.35
C LEU A 184 -2.20 0.98 -4.46
N ILE A 185 -2.22 1.84 -3.43
CA ILE A 185 -3.40 2.00 -2.57
C ILE A 185 -4.57 2.54 -3.38
N GLU A 186 -4.36 3.58 -4.19
CA GLU A 186 -5.40 4.18 -5.05
C GLU A 186 -5.95 3.18 -6.06
N LEU A 187 -5.10 2.32 -6.61
CA LEU A 187 -5.52 1.27 -7.53
C LEU A 187 -6.38 0.22 -6.83
N LYS A 188 -5.96 -0.22 -5.63
CA LYS A 188 -6.70 -1.18 -4.82
C LYS A 188 -8.08 -0.66 -4.40
N GLN A 189 -8.18 0.62 -4.04
CA GLN A 189 -9.45 1.27 -3.72
C GLN A 189 -10.38 1.30 -4.94
N ARG A 190 -9.87 1.73 -6.10
CA ARG A 190 -10.65 1.73 -7.36
C ARG A 190 -11.15 0.34 -7.74
N GLU A 191 -10.31 -0.68 -7.58
CA GLU A 191 -10.72 -2.06 -7.83
C GLU A 191 -11.87 -2.50 -6.91
N GLN A 192 -11.79 -2.18 -5.62
CA GLN A 192 -12.85 -2.47 -4.66
C GLN A 192 -14.16 -1.75 -5.01
N ASP A 193 -14.09 -0.47 -5.36
CA ASP A 193 -15.25 0.32 -5.77
C ASP A 193 -15.92 -0.26 -7.03
N LEU A 194 -15.12 -0.68 -8.01
CA LEU A 194 -15.63 -1.32 -9.24
C LEU A 194 -16.27 -2.69 -8.96
N LEU A 195 -15.70 -3.49 -8.08
CA LEU A 195 -16.27 -4.78 -7.67
C LEU A 195 -17.60 -4.59 -6.95
N GLN A 196 -17.70 -3.58 -6.08
CA GLN A 196 -18.95 -3.25 -5.41
C GLN A 196 -20.02 -2.77 -6.39
N LEU A 197 -19.66 -1.89 -7.32
CA LEU A 197 -20.57 -1.41 -8.37
C LEU A 197 -21.08 -2.56 -9.24
N LEU A 198 -20.19 -3.47 -9.63
CA LEU A 198 -20.56 -4.67 -10.40
C LEU A 198 -21.54 -5.55 -9.63
N LYS A 199 -21.31 -5.75 -8.33
CA LYS A 199 -22.22 -6.52 -7.49
C LYS A 199 -23.62 -5.91 -7.43
N ILE A 200 -23.70 -4.60 -7.16
CA ILE A 200 -24.98 -3.86 -7.12
C ILE A 200 -25.70 -3.97 -8.48
N SER A 201 -24.99 -3.71 -9.57
CA SER A 201 -25.56 -3.80 -10.92
C SER A 201 -26.08 -5.20 -11.24
N HIS A 202 -25.39 -6.24 -10.79
CA HIS A 202 -25.82 -7.63 -10.97
C HIS A 202 -27.09 -7.95 -10.16
N GLU A 203 -27.14 -7.52 -8.89
CA GLU A 203 -28.33 -7.68 -8.05
C GLU A 203 -29.57 -6.98 -8.64
N GLU A 204 -29.39 -5.76 -9.15
CA GLU A 204 -30.47 -5.01 -9.85
C GLU A 204 -30.92 -5.73 -11.12
N TYR A 205 -29.99 -6.26 -11.91
CA TYR A 205 -30.31 -7.02 -13.10
C TYR A 205 -31.13 -8.29 -12.79
N LEU A 206 -30.73 -9.07 -11.78
CA LEU A 206 -31.46 -10.28 -11.38
C LEU A 206 -32.88 -9.94 -10.92
N LYS A 207 -33.05 -8.87 -10.16
CA LYS A 207 -34.36 -8.40 -9.73
C LYS A 207 -35.23 -7.97 -10.92
N ALA A 208 -34.67 -7.21 -11.87
CA ALA A 208 -35.37 -6.80 -13.06
C ALA A 208 -35.79 -8.01 -13.93
N LEU A 209 -34.91 -9.03 -14.00
CA LEU A 209 -35.24 -10.28 -14.73
C LEU A 209 -36.41 -11.04 -14.08
N GLU A 210 -36.38 -11.14 -12.74
CA GLU A 210 -37.48 -11.79 -12.00
C GLU A 210 -38.80 -11.06 -12.18
N ASP A 211 -38.79 -9.73 -12.04
CA ASP A 211 -39.98 -8.89 -12.30
C ASP A 211 -40.50 -9.02 -13.74
N PHE A 212 -39.59 -9.13 -14.70
CA PHE A 212 -39.93 -9.35 -16.10
C PHE A 212 -40.63 -10.69 -16.30
N GLN A 213 -40.05 -11.79 -15.82
CA GLN A 213 -40.62 -13.13 -15.95
C GLN A 213 -41.99 -13.23 -15.29
N GLN A 214 -42.18 -12.58 -14.14
CA GLN A 214 -43.48 -12.56 -13.47
C GLN A 214 -44.54 -11.81 -14.29
N ARG A 215 -44.20 -10.65 -14.89
CA ARG A 215 -45.11 -9.88 -15.75
C ARG A 215 -45.43 -10.62 -17.06
N GLU A 216 -44.42 -11.23 -17.68
CA GLU A 216 -44.61 -12.04 -18.88
C GLU A 216 -45.62 -13.15 -18.64
N ARG A 217 -45.46 -13.95 -17.55
CA ARG A 217 -46.43 -15.00 -17.16
C ARG A 217 -47.83 -14.43 -16.94
N THR A 218 -47.96 -13.27 -16.32
CA THR A 218 -49.25 -12.61 -16.07
C THR A 218 -49.92 -12.22 -17.41
N TYR A 219 -49.17 -11.67 -18.35
CA TYR A 219 -49.69 -11.28 -19.65
C TYR A 219 -50.04 -12.49 -20.53
N GLU A 220 -49.25 -13.55 -20.52
CA GLU A 220 -49.56 -14.81 -21.19
C GLU A 220 -50.88 -15.43 -20.67
N GLN A 221 -51.08 -15.42 -19.37
CA GLN A 221 -52.33 -15.88 -18.75
C GLN A 221 -53.50 -15.00 -19.18
N ALA A 222 -53.33 -13.68 -19.25
CA ALA A 222 -54.35 -12.75 -19.69
C ALA A 222 -54.69 -13.00 -21.18
N ILE A 223 -53.68 -13.13 -22.04
CA ILE A 223 -53.86 -13.43 -23.48
C ILE A 223 -54.65 -14.75 -23.66
N SER A 224 -54.24 -15.81 -22.93
CA SER A 224 -54.94 -17.10 -22.98
C SER A 224 -56.38 -17.00 -22.52
N SER A 225 -56.67 -16.13 -21.53
CA SER A 225 -58.05 -15.86 -21.08
C SER A 225 -58.86 -15.09 -22.14
N TYR A 226 -58.28 -14.06 -22.79
CA TYR A 226 -58.91 -13.29 -23.85
C TYR A 226 -59.17 -14.14 -25.10
N GLN A 227 -58.22 -15.01 -25.49
CA GLN A 227 -58.40 -15.93 -26.59
C GLN A 227 -59.58 -16.90 -26.36
N ARG A 228 -59.75 -17.41 -25.12
CA ARG A 228 -60.91 -18.25 -24.78
C ARG A 228 -62.22 -17.48 -24.85
N LYS A 229 -62.28 -16.24 -24.37
CA LYS A 229 -63.44 -15.36 -24.46
C LYS A 229 -63.75 -15.03 -25.95
N LEU A 230 -62.72 -14.78 -26.77
CA LEU A 230 -62.85 -14.50 -28.18
C LEU A 230 -63.50 -15.70 -28.96
N SER A 231 -63.00 -16.93 -28.66
CA SER A 231 -63.61 -18.11 -29.27
C SER A 231 -65.05 -18.32 -28.86
N ALA A 232 -65.45 -18.00 -27.64
CA ALA A 232 -66.85 -18.04 -27.20
C ALA A 232 -67.69 -16.96 -27.93
N ALA A 233 -67.20 -15.70 -27.95
CA ALA A 233 -67.90 -14.61 -28.63
C ALA A 233 -68.04 -14.85 -30.15
N THR A 234 -67.06 -15.48 -30.79
CA THR A 234 -67.11 -15.87 -32.20
C THR A 234 -68.23 -16.91 -32.44
N SER A 235 -68.44 -17.82 -31.51
CA SER A 235 -69.53 -18.80 -31.54
C SER A 235 -70.94 -18.13 -31.45
N ASP A 236 -71.00 -17.06 -30.63
CA ASP A 236 -72.26 -16.32 -30.42
C ASP A 236 -72.49 -15.16 -31.46
N ASN A 237 -71.58 -14.96 -32.42
CA ASN A 237 -71.56 -13.93 -33.39
C ASN A 237 -71.61 -12.47 -32.89
N ASP A 238 -70.99 -12.23 -31.74
CA ASP A 238 -70.86 -10.92 -31.09
C ASP A 238 -69.62 -10.14 -31.61
N ASN A 239 -69.82 -9.38 -32.68
CA ASN A 239 -68.73 -8.63 -33.33
C ASN A 239 -68.13 -7.49 -32.46
N GLU A 240 -68.90 -6.91 -31.58
CA GLU A 240 -68.38 -5.80 -30.72
C GLU A 240 -67.44 -6.35 -29.69
N LEU A 241 -67.77 -7.45 -29.02
CA LEU A 241 -66.90 -8.12 -28.07
C LEU A 241 -65.62 -8.66 -28.72
N ILE A 242 -65.74 -9.22 -29.96
CA ILE A 242 -64.58 -9.66 -30.78
C ILE A 242 -63.58 -8.54 -31.02
N ASN A 243 -64.08 -7.37 -31.46
CA ASN A 243 -63.20 -6.22 -31.68
C ASN A 243 -62.52 -5.70 -30.38
N GLN A 244 -63.24 -5.64 -29.28
CA GLN A 244 -62.67 -5.25 -27.99
C GLN A 244 -61.58 -6.20 -27.53
N LEU A 245 -61.82 -7.53 -27.56
CA LEU A 245 -60.84 -8.53 -27.12
C LEU A 245 -59.60 -8.54 -28.03
N ASN A 246 -59.72 -8.34 -29.31
CA ASN A 246 -58.59 -8.21 -30.23
C ASN A 246 -57.72 -6.97 -29.90
N SER A 247 -58.37 -5.84 -29.52
CA SER A 247 -57.67 -4.64 -29.10
C SER A 247 -56.89 -4.87 -27.80
N GLU A 248 -57.47 -5.53 -26.80
CA GLU A 248 -56.83 -5.84 -25.50
C GLU A 248 -55.65 -6.81 -25.72
N ILE A 249 -55.79 -7.83 -26.57
CA ILE A 249 -54.66 -8.73 -26.88
C ILE A 249 -53.51 -7.95 -27.53
N ALA A 250 -53.79 -7.10 -28.53
CA ALA A 250 -52.77 -6.29 -29.20
C ALA A 250 -52.05 -5.33 -28.25
N GLU A 251 -52.76 -4.76 -27.27
CA GLU A 251 -52.19 -3.93 -26.23
C GLU A 251 -51.19 -4.74 -25.35
N LYS A 252 -51.61 -5.92 -24.87
CA LYS A 252 -50.73 -6.76 -24.02
C LYS A 252 -49.52 -7.30 -24.78
N GLU A 253 -49.63 -7.66 -26.02
CA GLU A 253 -48.49 -8.01 -26.87
C GLU A 253 -47.54 -6.82 -27.08
N SER A 254 -48.05 -5.59 -27.17
CA SER A 254 -47.21 -4.39 -27.24
C SER A 254 -46.44 -4.15 -25.93
N GLU A 255 -47.07 -4.37 -24.78
CA GLU A 255 -46.40 -4.27 -23.48
C GLU A 255 -45.29 -5.33 -23.33
N ILE A 256 -45.53 -6.58 -23.73
CA ILE A 256 -44.50 -7.64 -23.75
C ILE A 256 -43.31 -7.20 -24.61
N ARG A 257 -43.53 -6.72 -25.83
CA ARG A 257 -42.44 -6.24 -26.70
C ARG A 257 -41.64 -5.11 -26.07
N ARG A 258 -42.28 -4.15 -25.38
CA ARG A 258 -41.58 -3.07 -24.66
C ARG A 258 -40.74 -3.60 -23.52
N LEU A 259 -41.22 -4.58 -22.76
CA LEU A 259 -40.46 -5.19 -21.65
C LEU A 259 -39.25 -5.96 -22.17
N GLN A 260 -39.41 -6.71 -23.27
CA GLN A 260 -38.30 -7.42 -23.93
C GLN A 260 -37.19 -6.46 -24.41
N GLN A 261 -37.59 -5.31 -24.96
CA GLN A 261 -36.64 -4.28 -25.38
C GLN A 261 -35.86 -3.72 -24.17
N ARG A 262 -36.53 -3.38 -23.07
CA ARG A 262 -35.86 -2.90 -21.84
C ARG A 262 -34.88 -3.93 -21.28
N LEU A 263 -35.27 -5.19 -21.25
CA LEU A 263 -34.40 -6.27 -20.82
C LEU A 263 -33.12 -6.32 -21.67
N SER A 264 -33.23 -6.24 -22.98
CA SER A 264 -32.10 -6.21 -23.89
C SER A 264 -31.18 -4.99 -23.65
N GLU A 265 -31.76 -3.82 -23.40
CA GLU A 265 -31.00 -2.60 -23.06
C GLU A 265 -30.21 -2.75 -21.77
N GLU A 266 -30.81 -3.34 -20.72
CA GLU A 266 -30.12 -3.59 -19.45
C GLU A 266 -29.03 -4.66 -19.60
N GLN A 267 -29.25 -5.71 -20.40
CA GLN A 267 -28.21 -6.70 -20.72
C GLN A 267 -27.01 -6.07 -21.42
N GLN A 268 -27.22 -5.14 -22.36
CA GLN A 268 -26.14 -4.40 -22.99
C GLN A 268 -25.39 -3.52 -22.01
N ARG A 269 -26.10 -2.84 -21.09
CA ARG A 269 -25.48 -2.01 -20.04
C ARG A 269 -24.59 -2.84 -19.12
N VAL A 270 -25.06 -4.00 -18.67
CA VAL A 270 -24.26 -4.93 -17.85
C VAL A 270 -23.01 -5.40 -18.62
N SER A 271 -23.15 -5.73 -19.90
CA SER A 271 -22.02 -6.15 -20.74
C SER A 271 -20.98 -5.04 -20.90
N GLU A 272 -21.39 -3.79 -21.04
CA GLU A 272 -20.50 -2.64 -21.13
C GLU A 272 -19.75 -2.39 -19.83
N LEU A 273 -20.42 -2.45 -18.68
CA LEU A 273 -19.78 -2.35 -17.36
C LEU A 273 -18.75 -3.46 -17.15
N GLN A 274 -19.03 -4.68 -17.61
CA GLN A 274 -18.08 -5.79 -17.56
C GLN A 274 -16.85 -5.55 -18.44
N ARG A 275 -17.00 -4.94 -19.63
CA ARG A 275 -15.89 -4.55 -20.50
C ARG A 275 -15.03 -3.46 -19.85
N GLN A 276 -15.64 -2.44 -19.27
CA GLN A 276 -14.93 -1.37 -18.58
C GLN A 276 -14.13 -1.90 -17.38
N LEU A 277 -14.68 -2.86 -16.65
CA LEU A 277 -13.97 -3.53 -15.56
C LEU A 277 -12.76 -4.33 -16.09
N ALA A 278 -12.91 -5.04 -17.20
CA ALA A 278 -11.82 -5.80 -17.82
C ALA A 278 -10.71 -4.87 -18.32
N SER A 279 -11.05 -3.74 -18.96
CA SER A 279 -10.06 -2.76 -19.44
C SER A 279 -9.34 -2.01 -18.30
N ALA A 280 -10.02 -1.75 -17.17
CA ALA A 280 -9.40 -1.16 -15.99
C ALA A 280 -8.34 -2.10 -15.34
N GLY A 281 -8.53 -3.43 -15.50
CA GLY A 281 -7.55 -4.43 -15.05
C GLY A 281 -6.35 -4.63 -16.00
N GLU A 282 -6.39 -4.08 -17.21
CA GLU A 282 -5.34 -4.18 -18.23
C GLU A 282 -4.46 -2.94 -18.37
N SER A 283 -4.64 -1.89 -17.55
CA SER A 283 -3.71 -0.74 -17.55
C SER A 283 -2.28 -1.20 -17.26
N PRO A 284 -1.31 -0.80 -18.10
CA PRO A 284 0.01 -1.40 -18.14
C PRO A 284 0.80 -1.07 -16.87
N ALA A 285 1.00 -2.07 -16.03
CA ALA A 285 2.06 -2.08 -15.03
C ALA A 285 3.47 -2.14 -15.68
N SER A 286 3.61 -1.70 -16.94
CA SER A 286 4.76 -2.03 -17.79
C SER A 286 5.82 -0.94 -17.90
N GLU A 287 5.76 0.16 -17.15
CA GLU A 287 6.85 1.14 -17.11
C GLU A 287 7.09 1.70 -15.70
N ALA A 288 7.28 0.83 -14.71
CA ALA A 288 7.94 1.25 -13.48
C ALA A 288 9.44 0.93 -13.60
N PRO A 289 10.34 1.91 -13.35
CA PRO A 289 11.77 1.65 -13.32
C PRO A 289 12.09 0.60 -12.25
N PRO A 290 13.15 -0.21 -12.41
CA PRO A 290 13.47 -1.28 -11.49
C PRO A 290 13.79 -0.71 -10.12
N VAL A 291 12.83 -0.75 -9.21
CA VAL A 291 13.06 -0.47 -7.80
C VAL A 291 13.92 -1.59 -7.26
N SER A 292 15.08 -1.24 -6.69
CA SER A 292 15.92 -2.18 -5.96
C SER A 292 15.08 -2.83 -4.86
N THR A 293 14.68 -4.05 -5.11
CA THR A 293 13.69 -4.82 -4.38
C THR A 293 14.19 -5.22 -3.01
N GLY A 294 13.70 -4.55 -1.98
CA GLY A 294 13.40 -5.26 -0.74
C GLY A 294 12.21 -6.20 -1.02
N THR A 295 12.26 -7.40 -0.50
CA THR A 295 11.36 -8.53 -0.71
C THR A 295 9.84 -8.27 -0.58
N ALA A 296 9.43 -7.12 -0.03
CA ALA A 296 8.03 -6.71 0.13
C ALA A 296 7.26 -6.52 -1.20
N GLY A 297 7.92 -6.10 -2.29
CA GLY A 297 7.23 -5.82 -3.56
C GLY A 297 6.79 -7.06 -4.35
N LYS A 298 7.34 -8.26 -4.07
CA LYS A 298 6.93 -9.49 -4.76
C LYS A 298 5.64 -10.08 -4.19
N ASP A 299 5.44 -9.98 -2.90
CA ASP A 299 4.24 -10.51 -2.23
C ASP A 299 3.00 -9.68 -2.59
N ASP A 300 3.13 -8.35 -2.73
CA ASP A 300 2.02 -7.46 -3.09
C ASP A 300 1.55 -7.65 -4.54
N VAL A 301 2.48 -7.84 -5.48
CA VAL A 301 2.16 -8.18 -6.88
C VAL A 301 1.49 -9.56 -6.97
N ARG A 302 1.90 -10.50 -6.13
CA ARG A 302 1.30 -11.83 -6.04
C ARG A 302 -0.12 -11.76 -5.48
N GLU A 303 -0.36 -10.97 -4.44
CA GLU A 303 -1.70 -10.75 -3.86
C GLU A 303 -2.65 -10.08 -4.87
N LEU A 304 -2.18 -9.09 -5.65
CA LEU A 304 -2.92 -8.47 -6.74
C LEU A 304 -3.26 -9.46 -7.86
N LEU A 305 -2.31 -10.34 -8.22
CA LEU A 305 -2.52 -11.42 -9.19
C LEU A 305 -3.52 -12.46 -8.68
N GLU A 306 -3.48 -12.79 -7.39
CA GLU A 306 -4.45 -13.71 -6.76
C GLU A 306 -5.85 -13.09 -6.72
N LEU A 307 -6.00 -11.80 -6.41
CA LEU A 307 -7.28 -11.07 -6.48
C LEU A 307 -7.82 -11.01 -7.91
N LYS A 308 -6.97 -10.73 -8.90
CA LYS A 308 -7.34 -10.78 -10.32
C LYS A 308 -7.79 -12.18 -10.75
N ASN A 309 -7.10 -13.23 -10.32
CA ASN A 309 -7.46 -14.62 -10.62
C ASN A 309 -8.77 -15.03 -9.95
N ARG A 310 -9.04 -14.58 -8.70
CA ARG A 310 -10.33 -14.81 -8.04
C ARG A 310 -11.48 -14.09 -8.75
N ALA A 311 -11.27 -12.84 -9.17
CA ALA A 311 -12.27 -12.08 -9.95
C ALA A 311 -12.57 -12.77 -11.30
N LEU A 312 -11.54 -13.28 -12.00
CA LEU A 312 -11.68 -14.05 -13.24
C LEU A 312 -12.39 -15.38 -13.02
N SER A 313 -12.09 -16.09 -11.92
CA SER A 313 -12.75 -17.37 -11.57
C SER A 313 -14.23 -17.17 -11.24
N LEU A 314 -14.59 -16.10 -10.52
CA LEU A 314 -15.97 -15.69 -10.29
C LEU A 314 -16.70 -15.39 -11.63
N LYS A 315 -16.04 -14.66 -12.53
CA LYS A 315 -16.58 -14.35 -13.87
C LYS A 315 -16.83 -15.62 -14.67
N LEU A 316 -15.90 -16.56 -14.69
CA LEU A 316 -16.07 -17.85 -15.39
C LEU A 316 -17.18 -18.68 -14.78
N PHE A 317 -17.27 -18.76 -13.46
CA PHE A 317 -18.35 -19.45 -12.75
C PHE A 317 -19.74 -18.88 -13.12
N TYR A 318 -19.87 -17.54 -13.20
CA TYR A 318 -21.11 -16.89 -13.60
C TYR A 318 -21.47 -17.13 -15.08
N ILE A 319 -20.48 -17.15 -15.96
CA ILE A 319 -20.70 -17.47 -17.39
C ILE A 319 -21.18 -18.92 -17.54
N GLU A 320 -20.53 -19.87 -16.86
CA GLU A 320 -20.94 -21.29 -16.87
C GLU A 320 -22.33 -21.49 -16.25
N TRP A 321 -22.62 -20.77 -15.15
CA TRP A 321 -23.94 -20.82 -14.53
C TRP A 321 -25.04 -20.27 -15.43
N LEU A 322 -24.79 -19.16 -16.15
CA LEU A 322 -25.72 -18.60 -17.12
C LEU A 322 -25.96 -19.56 -18.29
N GLN A 323 -24.91 -20.13 -18.87
CA GLN A 323 -25.03 -21.11 -19.98
C GLN A 323 -25.84 -22.35 -19.56
N LYS A 324 -25.60 -22.84 -18.35
CA LYS A 324 -26.30 -24.02 -17.82
C LYS A 324 -27.79 -23.76 -17.52
N ASN A 325 -28.15 -22.51 -17.17
CA ASN A 325 -29.54 -22.14 -16.96
C ASN A 325 -30.26 -21.82 -18.28
N GLU A 326 -29.57 -21.38 -19.33
CA GLU A 326 -30.14 -21.24 -20.69
C GLU A 326 -30.44 -22.61 -21.32
N GLU A 327 -29.54 -23.61 -21.12
CA GLU A 327 -29.76 -24.98 -21.60
C GLU A 327 -30.86 -25.73 -20.84
N SER A 328 -31.16 -25.36 -19.60
CA SER A 328 -32.23 -25.97 -18.81
C SER A 328 -33.65 -25.42 -19.08
N ASN A 329 -33.72 -24.28 -19.81
CA ASN A 329 -34.98 -23.60 -20.17
C ASN A 329 -35.33 -23.72 -21.68
N SER A 330 -34.54 -24.43 -22.45
CA SER A 330 -34.81 -24.80 -23.84
C SER A 330 -35.30 -26.26 -23.94
#